data_e58adcb4dbbfac6a3676e25fdb90263b
#
_entry.id   e58adcb4dbbfac6a3676e25fdb90263b
#
_cell.length_a   1.000
_cell.length_b   1.000
_cell.length_c   1.000
_cell.angle_alpha   90.00
_cell.angle_beta   90.00
_cell.angle_gamma   90.00
#
_symmetry.space_group_name_H-M   'P 1'
#
loop_
_entity.id
_entity.type
_entity.pdbx_description
1 polymer ?
#
loop_
_entity_poly.entity_id
_entity_poly.type
_entity_poly.pdbx_seq_one_letter_code
_entity_poly.pdbx_strand_id
1 'polypeptide(L)'
;GLPNVDYYPEYAHFVDAHTVQTESGQKLYGRQVVIAAGSRAVLPAVPGIDLPQVHTNDTIMRLEEFPQRLVVLGVGVVAAEFSHVFSALGAQVYQVVRSNRILREVDKEVVDRFVEAASHQWNILLERSLVEIRENGDVTVTVVIEHDGQVEEIVADIVLAATGRRSNSDTLKASSFFDVYSRGFIGTDKYQRVLYNGSPVPGGFALGDVFSPFQLK
;
A
#
# COMPACT_ATOMS: atom_id res chain seq x y z
N GLY A 1 25.49 17.85 -4.15
CA GLY A 1 24.23 18.31 -3.56
C GLY A 1 23.71 19.53 -4.30
N LEU A 2 22.43 19.79 -4.21
CA LEU A 2 21.83 21.02 -4.76
C LEU A 2 22.29 22.22 -3.91
N PRO A 3 22.66 23.35 -4.52
CA PRO A 3 23.00 24.54 -3.76
C PRO A 3 21.76 25.03 -2.99
N ASN A 4 21.94 25.45 -1.76
CA ASN A 4 20.90 25.91 -0.83
C ASN A 4 19.88 24.83 -0.38
N VAL A 5 20.29 23.56 -0.37
CA VAL A 5 19.49 22.45 0.17
C VAL A 5 20.32 21.72 1.23
N ASP A 6 19.79 21.68 2.45
CA ASP A 6 20.30 20.81 3.50
C ASP A 6 19.52 19.50 3.50
N TYR A 7 20.21 18.37 3.43
CA TYR A 7 19.63 17.03 3.42
C TYR A 7 19.90 16.32 4.74
N TYR A 8 18.84 15.88 5.39
CA TYR A 8 18.86 15.11 6.63
C TYR A 8 18.36 13.69 6.36
N PRO A 9 19.25 12.68 6.21
CA PRO A 9 18.88 11.30 5.88
C PRO A 9 18.39 10.53 7.12
N GLU A 10 17.43 11.08 7.83
CA GLU A 10 16.86 10.55 9.06
C GLU A 10 15.33 10.61 9.01
N TYR A 11 14.67 9.72 9.76
CA TYR A 11 13.27 9.91 10.05
C TYR A 11 13.06 11.10 10.97
N ALA A 12 11.93 11.78 10.80
CA ALA A 12 11.58 12.93 11.60
C ALA A 12 10.07 12.90 11.94
N HIS A 13 9.72 13.54 13.04
CA HIS A 13 8.33 13.73 13.44
C HIS A 13 8.09 15.16 13.92
N PHE A 14 6.85 15.61 13.83
CA PHE A 14 6.46 16.94 14.31
C PHE A 14 6.53 17.00 15.84
N VAL A 15 7.03 18.12 16.35
CA VAL A 15 6.99 18.53 17.77
C VAL A 15 6.11 19.78 17.96
N ASP A 16 5.88 20.53 16.90
CA ASP A 16 4.82 21.53 16.71
C ASP A 16 4.49 21.66 15.21
N ALA A 17 3.56 22.55 14.84
CA ALA A 17 3.11 22.70 13.46
C ALA A 17 4.19 23.15 12.46
N HIS A 18 5.30 23.71 12.94
CA HIS A 18 6.39 24.25 12.13
C HIS A 18 7.75 23.66 12.46
N THR A 19 7.86 22.76 13.44
CA THR A 19 9.12 22.16 13.88
C THR A 19 9.02 20.65 13.79
N VAL A 20 10.00 20.04 13.13
CA VAL A 20 10.22 18.60 13.16
C VAL A 20 11.46 18.27 13.97
N GLN A 21 11.44 17.11 14.61
CA GLN A 21 12.59 16.54 15.32
C GLN A 21 13.05 15.27 14.61
N THR A 22 14.34 15.20 14.29
CA THR A 22 14.97 14.00 13.70
C THR A 22 15.23 12.93 14.74
N GLU A 23 15.59 11.71 14.30
CA GLU A 23 15.98 10.62 15.20
C GLU A 23 17.20 10.95 16.06
N SER A 24 18.15 11.72 15.53
CA SER A 24 19.30 12.21 16.28
C SER A 24 18.95 13.29 17.32
N GLY A 25 17.68 13.73 17.36
CA GLY A 25 17.19 14.73 18.31
C GLY A 25 17.33 16.18 17.84
N GLN A 26 17.85 16.42 16.64
CA GLN A 26 17.94 17.76 16.07
C GLN A 26 16.54 18.31 15.76
N LYS A 27 16.30 19.59 16.10
CA LYS A 27 15.05 20.27 15.77
C LYS A 27 15.27 21.21 14.59
N LEU A 28 14.39 21.10 13.59
CA LEU A 28 14.41 21.90 12.38
C LEU A 28 13.11 22.70 12.32
N TYR A 29 13.23 24.01 12.31
CA TYR A 29 12.12 24.94 12.19
C TYR A 29 11.99 25.47 10.77
N GLY A 30 10.77 25.49 10.22
CA GLY A 30 10.45 26.06 8.93
C GLY A 30 9.29 27.05 9.02
N ARG A 31 9.46 28.26 8.47
CA ARG A 31 8.34 29.21 8.29
C ARG A 31 7.26 28.64 7.35
N GLN A 32 7.66 27.84 6.40
CA GLN A 32 6.81 27.06 5.53
C GLN A 32 7.21 25.59 5.62
N VAL A 33 6.25 24.70 5.72
CA VAL A 33 6.46 23.27 5.83
C VAL A 33 5.63 22.58 4.75
N VAL A 34 6.26 21.73 3.96
CA VAL A 34 5.60 20.90 2.96
C VAL A 34 5.72 19.45 3.39
N ILE A 35 4.57 18.81 3.65
CA ILE A 35 4.48 17.41 4.04
C ILE A 35 4.29 16.56 2.78
N ALA A 36 5.32 15.81 2.40
CA ALA A 36 5.31 14.94 1.22
C ALA A 36 5.75 13.51 1.58
N ALA A 37 5.35 13.04 2.76
CA ALA A 37 5.80 11.76 3.33
C ALA A 37 5.21 10.52 2.65
N GLY A 38 4.26 10.69 1.73
CA GLY A 38 3.68 9.58 0.96
C GLY A 38 2.85 8.60 1.79
N SER A 39 2.78 7.37 1.31
CA SER A 39 2.03 6.27 1.91
C SER A 39 2.84 4.98 1.86
N ARG A 40 2.43 3.97 2.62
CA ARG A 40 3.00 2.62 2.61
C ARG A 40 1.92 1.56 2.40
N ALA A 41 2.33 0.39 1.95
CA ALA A 41 1.45 -0.77 1.86
C ALA A 41 0.94 -1.18 3.25
N VAL A 42 -0.31 -1.64 3.30
CA VAL A 42 -0.90 -2.26 4.49
C VAL A 42 -0.82 -3.76 4.33
N LEU A 43 -0.17 -4.44 5.26
CA LEU A 43 -0.12 -5.89 5.32
C LEU A 43 -1.26 -6.43 6.18
N PRO A 44 -1.94 -7.51 5.78
CA PRO A 44 -2.91 -8.19 6.63
C PRO A 44 -2.22 -8.81 7.85
N ALA A 45 -2.91 -8.79 8.99
CA ALA A 45 -2.38 -9.36 10.23
C ALA A 45 -2.68 -10.88 10.29
N VAL A 46 -1.90 -11.67 9.54
CA VAL A 46 -2.00 -13.14 9.51
C VAL A 46 -0.63 -13.76 9.72
N PRO A 47 -0.54 -15.01 10.22
CA PRO A 47 0.73 -15.72 10.33
C PRO A 47 1.44 -15.82 8.98
N GLY A 48 2.76 -15.63 8.97
CA GLY A 48 3.62 -15.75 7.80
C GLY A 48 3.62 -14.56 6.85
N ILE A 49 2.97 -13.43 7.21
CA ILE A 49 2.94 -12.23 6.35
C ILE A 49 4.30 -11.53 6.22
N ASP A 50 5.22 -11.81 7.13
CA ASP A 50 6.58 -11.28 7.21
C ASP A 50 7.65 -12.22 6.61
N LEU A 51 7.23 -13.32 5.98
CA LEU A 51 8.14 -14.24 5.29
C LEU A 51 8.86 -13.52 4.11
N PRO A 52 10.11 -13.93 3.79
CA PRO A 52 10.88 -13.31 2.71
C PRO A 52 10.21 -13.36 1.33
N GLN A 53 9.36 -14.34 1.09
CA GLN A 53 8.60 -14.52 -0.15
C GLN A 53 7.41 -13.56 -0.26
N VAL A 54 7.08 -12.82 0.81
CA VAL A 54 5.98 -11.85 0.80
C VAL A 54 6.50 -10.47 0.43
N HIS A 55 6.01 -9.96 -0.67
CA HIS A 55 6.38 -8.66 -1.22
C HIS A 55 5.20 -7.67 -1.20
N THR A 56 5.53 -6.41 -1.27
CA THR A 56 4.60 -5.33 -1.58
C THR A 56 4.91 -4.75 -2.95
N ASN A 57 4.10 -3.82 -3.43
CA ASN A 57 4.40 -3.08 -4.66
C ASN A 57 5.73 -2.30 -4.60
N ASP A 58 6.28 -2.06 -3.42
CA ASP A 58 7.55 -1.35 -3.22
C ASP A 58 8.77 -2.28 -3.42
N THR A 59 8.59 -3.60 -3.26
CA THR A 59 9.67 -4.59 -3.32
C THR A 59 9.59 -5.56 -4.50
N ILE A 60 8.38 -5.88 -4.98
CA ILE A 60 8.19 -6.90 -6.03
C ILE A 60 8.91 -6.58 -7.34
N MET A 61 9.10 -5.30 -7.66
CA MET A 61 9.83 -4.87 -8.86
C MET A 61 11.35 -5.04 -8.77
N ARG A 62 11.86 -5.53 -7.62
CA ARG A 62 13.29 -5.76 -7.37
C ARG A 62 13.62 -7.24 -7.19
N LEU A 63 12.71 -8.12 -7.60
CA LEU A 63 12.97 -9.57 -7.57
C LEU A 63 14.18 -9.88 -8.45
N GLU A 64 15.09 -10.71 -7.93
CA GLU A 64 16.25 -11.19 -8.67
C GLU A 64 15.87 -12.29 -9.65
N GLU A 65 14.87 -13.11 -9.29
CA GLU A 65 14.35 -14.19 -10.11
C GLU A 65 12.86 -13.97 -10.39
N PHE A 66 12.45 -14.30 -11.63
CA PHE A 66 11.05 -14.19 -12.02
C PHE A 66 10.25 -15.40 -11.47
N PRO A 67 9.14 -15.18 -10.72
CA PRO A 67 8.37 -16.27 -10.15
C PRO A 67 7.57 -17.02 -11.22
N GLN A 68 7.49 -18.33 -11.10
CA GLN A 68 6.59 -19.14 -11.92
C GLN A 68 5.16 -19.12 -11.38
N ARG A 69 5.00 -19.02 -10.04
CA ARG A 69 3.70 -18.98 -9.35
C ARG A 69 3.64 -17.78 -8.44
N LEU A 70 2.67 -16.91 -8.71
CA LEU A 70 2.44 -15.69 -7.94
C LEU A 70 1.03 -15.71 -7.34
N VAL A 71 0.94 -15.52 -6.03
CA VAL A 71 -0.33 -15.20 -5.37
C VAL A 71 -0.41 -13.71 -5.12
N VAL A 72 -1.46 -13.07 -5.60
CA VAL A 72 -1.73 -11.62 -5.40
C VAL A 72 -2.90 -11.46 -4.44
N LEU A 73 -2.64 -10.83 -3.29
CA LEU A 73 -3.67 -10.56 -2.28
C LEU A 73 -4.21 -9.15 -2.48
N GLY A 74 -5.47 -9.02 -2.95
CA GLY A 74 -6.07 -7.70 -3.07
C GLY A 74 -7.13 -7.56 -4.15
N VAL A 75 -7.88 -6.45 -4.05
CA VAL A 75 -9.06 -6.15 -4.88
C VAL A 75 -8.89 -4.89 -5.75
N GLY A 76 -7.84 -4.11 -5.48
CA GLY A 76 -7.64 -2.78 -6.08
C GLY A 76 -6.86 -2.80 -7.38
N VAL A 77 -6.61 -1.60 -7.90
CA VAL A 77 -5.88 -1.37 -9.16
C VAL A 77 -4.50 -2.00 -9.12
N VAL A 78 -3.74 -1.84 -8.03
CA VAL A 78 -2.40 -2.42 -7.88
C VAL A 78 -2.42 -3.95 -8.03
N ALA A 79 -3.41 -4.63 -7.41
CA ALA A 79 -3.54 -6.07 -7.55
C ALA A 79 -3.84 -6.47 -9.01
N ALA A 80 -4.74 -5.75 -9.67
CA ALA A 80 -5.11 -6.02 -11.07
C ALA A 80 -3.94 -5.79 -12.03
N GLU A 81 -3.19 -4.68 -11.88
CA GLU A 81 -2.03 -4.34 -12.70
C GLU A 81 -0.92 -5.38 -12.57
N PHE A 82 -0.53 -5.74 -11.35
CA PHE A 82 0.52 -6.75 -11.15
C PHE A 82 0.07 -8.15 -11.59
N SER A 83 -1.20 -8.54 -11.37
CA SER A 83 -1.73 -9.79 -11.89
C SER A 83 -1.61 -9.85 -13.42
N HIS A 84 -1.98 -8.77 -14.11
CA HIS A 84 -1.84 -8.67 -15.56
C HIS A 84 -0.37 -8.74 -16.01
N VAL A 85 0.51 -7.92 -15.42
CA VAL A 85 1.93 -7.88 -15.82
C VAL A 85 2.59 -9.23 -15.64
N PHE A 86 2.46 -9.86 -14.46
CA PHE A 86 3.12 -11.13 -14.20
C PHE A 86 2.52 -12.28 -15.03
N SER A 87 1.20 -12.31 -15.24
CA SER A 87 0.59 -13.32 -16.12
C SER A 87 1.02 -13.15 -17.57
N ALA A 88 1.10 -11.93 -18.09
CA ALA A 88 1.58 -11.64 -19.43
C ALA A 88 3.05 -12.02 -19.64
N LEU A 89 3.87 -11.99 -18.58
CA LEU A 89 5.26 -12.44 -18.58
C LEU A 89 5.42 -13.95 -18.36
N GLY A 90 4.31 -14.69 -18.17
CA GLY A 90 4.31 -16.16 -18.12
C GLY A 90 4.19 -16.78 -16.73
N ALA A 91 4.00 -15.99 -15.65
CA ALA A 91 3.71 -16.54 -14.33
C ALA A 91 2.28 -17.09 -14.27
N GLN A 92 2.11 -18.18 -13.53
CA GLN A 92 0.79 -18.64 -13.09
C GLN A 92 0.33 -17.77 -11.93
N VAL A 93 -0.68 -16.92 -12.15
CA VAL A 93 -1.14 -15.95 -11.16
C VAL A 93 -2.47 -16.35 -10.56
N TYR A 94 -2.58 -16.24 -9.24
CA TYR A 94 -3.80 -16.40 -8.45
C TYR A 94 -4.08 -15.10 -7.69
N GLN A 95 -5.13 -14.38 -8.08
CA GLN A 95 -5.58 -13.18 -7.37
C GLN A 95 -6.62 -13.57 -6.31
N VAL A 96 -6.24 -13.51 -5.04
CA VAL A 96 -7.11 -13.83 -3.90
C VAL A 96 -7.86 -12.58 -3.45
N VAL A 97 -9.17 -12.66 -3.45
CA VAL A 97 -10.08 -11.53 -3.26
C VAL A 97 -11.10 -11.86 -2.18
N ARG A 98 -11.04 -11.19 -1.03
CA ARG A 98 -11.96 -11.42 0.10
C ARG A 98 -13.42 -11.08 -0.20
N SER A 99 -13.66 -10.20 -1.15
CA SER A 99 -15.01 -9.80 -1.55
C SER A 99 -15.51 -10.56 -2.77
N ASN A 100 -16.79 -10.39 -3.05
CA ASN A 100 -17.43 -10.92 -4.26
C ASN A 100 -17.10 -10.13 -5.54
N ARG A 101 -16.25 -9.10 -5.46
CA ARG A 101 -15.92 -8.22 -6.59
C ARG A 101 -14.55 -7.58 -6.42
N ILE A 102 -13.80 -7.43 -7.51
CA ILE A 102 -12.59 -6.59 -7.61
C ILE A 102 -12.95 -5.15 -8.03
N LEU A 103 -12.01 -4.23 -7.94
CA LEU A 103 -12.12 -2.83 -8.42
C LEU A 103 -13.43 -2.15 -8.00
N ARG A 104 -13.76 -2.19 -6.70
CA ARG A 104 -15.07 -1.81 -6.14
C ARG A 104 -15.51 -0.38 -6.47
N GLU A 105 -14.57 0.53 -6.68
CA GLU A 105 -14.81 1.95 -6.95
C GLU A 105 -14.96 2.25 -8.44
N VAL A 106 -14.83 1.23 -9.30
CA VAL A 106 -14.98 1.34 -10.76
C VAL A 106 -16.40 0.92 -11.16
N ASP A 107 -16.91 1.51 -12.24
CA ASP A 107 -18.19 1.15 -12.81
C ASP A 107 -18.34 -0.36 -13.05
N LYS A 108 -19.55 -0.87 -12.77
CA LYS A 108 -19.79 -2.32 -12.80
C LYS A 108 -19.60 -2.92 -14.20
N GLU A 109 -20.08 -2.25 -15.24
CA GLU A 109 -19.97 -2.78 -16.62
C GLU A 109 -18.51 -2.86 -17.06
N VAL A 110 -17.69 -1.84 -16.67
CA VAL A 110 -16.25 -1.84 -16.94
C VAL A 110 -15.57 -2.99 -16.22
N VAL A 111 -15.91 -3.22 -14.94
CA VAL A 111 -15.34 -4.32 -14.15
C VAL A 111 -15.75 -5.68 -14.70
N ASP A 112 -17.00 -5.85 -15.10
CA ASP A 112 -17.49 -7.12 -15.67
C ASP A 112 -16.72 -7.47 -16.96
N ARG A 113 -16.50 -6.49 -17.84
CA ARG A 113 -15.67 -6.67 -19.06
C ARG A 113 -14.20 -6.94 -18.73
N PHE A 114 -13.67 -6.26 -17.73
CA PHE A 114 -12.30 -6.50 -17.28
C PHE A 114 -12.14 -7.93 -16.74
N VAL A 115 -13.04 -8.38 -15.86
CA VAL A 115 -13.02 -9.73 -15.28
C VAL A 115 -13.16 -10.80 -16.35
N GLU A 116 -14.06 -10.61 -17.35
CA GLU A 116 -14.20 -11.52 -18.49
C GLU A 116 -12.85 -11.70 -19.22
N ALA A 117 -12.20 -10.59 -19.58
CA ALA A 117 -10.90 -10.64 -20.27
C ALA A 117 -9.77 -11.20 -19.37
N ALA A 118 -9.73 -10.81 -18.11
CA ALA A 118 -8.74 -11.18 -17.13
C ALA A 118 -8.77 -12.68 -16.79
N SER A 119 -9.97 -13.27 -16.72
CA SER A 119 -10.15 -14.70 -16.40
C SER A 119 -9.53 -15.67 -17.41
N HIS A 120 -9.23 -15.18 -18.61
CA HIS A 120 -8.47 -15.93 -19.62
C HIS A 120 -6.96 -15.88 -19.41
N GLN A 121 -6.47 -14.99 -18.54
CA GLN A 121 -5.04 -14.74 -18.31
C GLN A 121 -4.59 -15.24 -16.94
N TRP A 122 -5.40 -15.03 -15.88
CA TRP A 122 -5.07 -15.48 -14.53
C TRP A 122 -6.32 -15.91 -13.75
N ASN A 123 -6.11 -16.58 -12.60
CA ASN A 123 -7.17 -17.06 -11.74
C ASN A 123 -7.62 -15.95 -10.78
N ILE A 124 -8.88 -15.53 -10.84
CA ILE A 124 -9.49 -14.59 -9.88
C ILE A 124 -10.34 -15.41 -8.90
N LEU A 125 -9.88 -15.49 -7.65
CA LEU A 125 -10.51 -16.26 -6.58
C LEU A 125 -11.29 -15.30 -5.67
N LEU A 126 -12.57 -15.11 -5.98
CA LEU A 126 -13.48 -14.25 -5.22
C LEU A 126 -13.93 -14.93 -3.93
N GLU A 127 -14.29 -14.11 -2.91
CA GLU A 127 -14.81 -14.57 -1.63
C GLU A 127 -13.87 -15.53 -0.88
N ARG A 128 -12.55 -15.36 -1.07
CA ARG A 128 -11.50 -16.11 -0.40
C ARG A 128 -10.80 -15.22 0.63
N SER A 129 -10.81 -15.65 1.89
CA SER A 129 -10.11 -14.99 2.98
C SER A 129 -8.74 -15.63 3.19
N LEU A 130 -7.69 -14.82 3.26
CA LEU A 130 -6.37 -15.31 3.66
C LEU A 130 -6.40 -15.72 5.12
N VAL A 131 -5.91 -16.94 5.43
CA VAL A 131 -5.80 -17.49 6.78
C VAL A 131 -4.37 -17.37 7.29
N GLU A 132 -3.42 -17.91 6.54
CA GLU A 132 -1.99 -17.87 6.87
C GLU A 132 -1.14 -18.09 5.62
N ILE A 133 0.17 -17.85 5.74
CA ILE A 133 1.19 -18.22 4.76
C ILE A 133 2.21 -19.09 5.49
N ARG A 134 2.49 -20.29 4.97
CA ARG A 134 3.40 -21.26 5.57
C ARG A 134 4.62 -21.45 4.68
N GLU A 135 5.79 -21.51 5.30
CA GLU A 135 7.04 -21.88 4.64
C GLU A 135 7.08 -23.38 4.37
N ASN A 136 7.54 -23.79 3.19
CA ASN A 136 7.56 -25.21 2.77
C ASN A 136 8.91 -25.91 3.02
N GLY A 137 9.90 -25.22 3.60
CA GLY A 137 11.24 -25.74 3.80
C GLY A 137 12.12 -25.73 2.54
N ASP A 138 11.59 -25.20 1.44
CA ASP A 138 12.32 -24.82 0.22
C ASP A 138 12.12 -23.32 -0.04
N VAL A 139 12.32 -22.85 -1.28
CA VAL A 139 12.12 -21.44 -1.64
C VAL A 139 10.65 -21.05 -1.79
N THR A 140 9.70 -21.97 -1.63
CA THR A 140 8.28 -21.77 -1.85
C THR A 140 7.49 -21.57 -0.55
N VAL A 141 6.28 -21.06 -0.68
CA VAL A 141 5.32 -20.93 0.43
C VAL A 141 3.97 -21.55 0.04
N THR A 142 3.22 -21.97 1.05
CA THR A 142 1.80 -22.35 0.90
C THR A 142 0.93 -21.25 1.44
N VAL A 143 0.10 -20.67 0.58
CA VAL A 143 -0.92 -19.68 0.92
C VAL A 143 -2.20 -20.42 1.25
N VAL A 144 -2.65 -20.32 2.49
CA VAL A 144 -3.87 -20.95 3.00
C VAL A 144 -5.00 -19.94 2.95
N ILE A 145 -6.03 -20.27 2.20
CA ILE A 145 -7.24 -19.45 2.05
C ILE A 145 -8.48 -20.22 2.48
N GLU A 146 -9.54 -19.51 2.83
CA GLU A 146 -10.81 -20.09 3.26
C GLU A 146 -11.97 -19.51 2.45
N HIS A 147 -12.92 -20.37 2.10
CA HIS A 147 -14.18 -20.04 1.45
C HIS A 147 -15.29 -20.94 2.00
N ASP A 148 -16.35 -20.35 2.54
CA ASP A 148 -17.52 -21.06 3.07
C ASP A 148 -17.16 -22.19 4.07
N GLY A 149 -16.16 -21.94 4.94
CA GLY A 149 -15.68 -22.91 5.92
C GLY A 149 -14.76 -24.00 5.36
N GLN A 150 -14.46 -23.98 4.08
CA GLN A 150 -13.51 -24.89 3.44
C GLN A 150 -12.17 -24.23 3.25
N VAL A 151 -11.10 -24.95 3.58
CA VAL A 151 -9.72 -24.50 3.43
C VAL A 151 -9.18 -24.97 2.07
N GLU A 152 -8.58 -24.05 1.34
CA GLU A 152 -7.87 -24.30 0.08
C GLU A 152 -6.40 -23.89 0.26
N GLU A 153 -5.48 -24.59 -0.39
CA GLU A 153 -4.05 -24.33 -0.33
C GLU A 153 -3.46 -24.05 -1.72
N ILE A 154 -2.66 -23.00 -1.82
CA ILE A 154 -2.00 -22.60 -3.07
C ILE A 154 -0.51 -22.53 -2.82
N VAL A 155 0.29 -23.33 -3.53
CA VAL A 155 1.75 -23.24 -3.49
C VAL A 155 2.21 -22.11 -4.40
N ALA A 156 3.03 -21.20 -3.87
CA ALA A 156 3.54 -20.04 -4.58
C ALA A 156 5.04 -19.85 -4.36
N ASP A 157 5.70 -19.25 -5.33
CA ASP A 157 7.10 -18.82 -5.21
C ASP A 157 7.15 -17.44 -4.53
N ILE A 158 6.19 -16.58 -4.85
CA ILE A 158 6.07 -15.21 -4.33
C ILE A 158 4.59 -14.91 -4.00
N VAL A 159 4.40 -14.11 -2.95
CA VAL A 159 3.11 -13.54 -2.56
C VAL A 159 3.21 -12.02 -2.64
N LEU A 160 2.31 -11.38 -3.39
CA LEU A 160 2.18 -9.92 -3.43
C LEU A 160 1.04 -9.46 -2.52
N ALA A 161 1.36 -8.76 -1.46
CA ALA A 161 0.38 -8.09 -0.61
C ALA A 161 0.00 -6.72 -1.21
N ALA A 162 -1.14 -6.68 -1.91
CA ALA A 162 -1.73 -5.49 -2.52
C ALA A 162 -3.08 -5.12 -1.88
N THR A 163 -3.17 -5.25 -0.54
CA THR A 163 -4.41 -5.15 0.25
C THR A 163 -4.81 -3.72 0.60
N GLY A 164 -4.04 -2.75 0.18
CA GLY A 164 -4.29 -1.31 0.34
C GLY A 164 -3.07 -0.54 0.79
N ARG A 165 -3.26 0.78 0.96
CA ARG A 165 -2.21 1.70 1.39
C ARG A 165 -2.71 2.57 2.55
N ARG A 166 -1.78 3.03 3.37
CA ARG A 166 -2.01 3.96 4.48
C ARG A 166 -1.02 5.12 4.38
N SER A 167 -1.50 6.32 4.61
CA SER A 167 -0.66 7.51 4.72
C SER A 167 0.38 7.37 5.85
N ASN A 168 1.56 7.94 5.65
CA ASN A 168 2.64 7.94 6.64
C ASN A 168 2.50 9.07 7.70
N SER A 169 1.32 9.67 7.84
CA SER A 169 1.04 10.72 8.82
C SER A 169 1.26 10.29 10.27
N ASP A 170 1.07 9.00 10.57
CA ASP A 170 1.29 8.43 11.90
C ASP A 170 2.77 8.42 12.28
N THR A 171 3.69 8.09 11.36
CA THR A 171 5.13 8.16 11.60
C THR A 171 5.60 9.58 11.89
N LEU A 172 4.89 10.57 11.34
CA LEU A 172 5.13 11.98 11.55
C LEU A 172 4.51 12.52 12.85
N LYS A 173 3.73 11.73 13.60
CA LYS A 173 2.89 12.19 14.73
C LYS A 173 1.96 13.36 14.32
N ALA A 174 1.52 13.37 13.06
CA ALA A 174 0.80 14.48 12.44
C ALA A 174 -0.54 14.79 13.16
N SER A 175 -1.23 13.79 13.71
CA SER A 175 -2.51 13.96 14.40
C SER A 175 -2.46 14.83 15.65
N SER A 176 -1.28 15.09 16.20
CA SER A 176 -1.12 16.00 17.32
C SER A 176 -1.21 17.48 16.93
N PHE A 177 -1.04 17.80 15.64
CA PHE A 177 -0.89 19.17 15.15
C PHE A 177 -1.75 19.48 13.91
N PHE A 178 -2.32 18.44 13.28
CA PHE A 178 -3.10 18.57 12.06
C PHE A 178 -4.33 17.65 12.11
N ASP A 179 -5.35 18.00 11.34
CA ASP A 179 -6.49 17.12 11.12
C ASP A 179 -6.05 15.89 10.33
N VAL A 180 -6.30 14.70 10.86
CA VAL A 180 -6.00 13.43 10.21
C VAL A 180 -7.29 12.63 10.10
N TYR A 181 -7.64 12.26 8.87
CA TYR A 181 -8.86 11.53 8.55
C TYR A 181 -8.62 10.01 8.45
N SER A 182 -9.63 9.30 7.99
CA SER A 182 -9.54 7.85 7.76
C SER A 182 -8.33 7.47 6.89
N ARG A 183 -7.75 6.30 7.14
CA ARG A 183 -6.51 5.81 6.49
C ARG A 183 -5.28 6.72 6.69
N GLY A 184 -5.34 7.67 7.62
CA GLY A 184 -4.23 8.54 7.96
C GLY A 184 -4.05 9.76 7.04
N PHE A 185 -5.00 10.09 6.18
CA PHE A 185 -4.88 11.27 5.29
C PHE A 185 -4.85 12.56 6.10
N ILE A 186 -3.85 13.41 5.83
CA ILE A 186 -3.78 14.75 6.39
C ILE A 186 -4.86 15.62 5.74
N GLY A 187 -5.67 16.28 6.57
CA GLY A 187 -6.71 17.19 6.12
C GLY A 187 -6.13 18.43 5.44
N THR A 188 -6.65 18.78 4.25
CA THR A 188 -6.24 19.97 3.51
C THR A 188 -7.46 20.70 2.95
N ASP A 189 -7.29 21.99 2.68
CA ASP A 189 -8.23 22.75 1.88
C ASP A 189 -7.94 22.61 0.36
N LYS A 190 -8.72 23.32 -0.47
CA LYS A 190 -8.57 23.30 -1.94
C LYS A 190 -7.21 23.86 -2.45
N TYR A 191 -6.44 24.52 -1.59
CA TYR A 191 -5.12 25.04 -1.90
C TYR A 191 -4.00 24.17 -1.32
N GLN A 192 -4.34 22.95 -0.84
CA GLN A 192 -3.42 22.01 -0.20
C GLN A 192 -2.80 22.53 1.11
N ARG A 193 -3.42 23.56 1.73
CA ARG A 193 -3.00 24.02 3.06
C ARG A 193 -3.52 23.03 4.09
N VAL A 194 -2.64 22.61 4.98
CA VAL A 194 -2.95 21.67 6.06
C VAL A 194 -3.95 22.30 7.02
N LEU A 195 -4.90 21.50 7.50
CA LEU A 195 -5.93 21.93 8.43
C LEU A 195 -5.61 21.50 9.86
N TYR A 196 -6.01 22.33 10.82
CA TYR A 196 -6.12 21.99 12.24
C TYR A 196 -7.42 22.57 12.80
N ASN A 197 -8.25 21.69 13.39
CA ASN A 197 -9.62 22.04 13.81
C ASN A 197 -10.42 22.72 12.67
N GLY A 198 -10.29 22.21 11.45
CA GLY A 198 -10.98 22.71 10.25
C GLY A 198 -10.45 24.05 9.72
N SER A 199 -9.41 24.63 10.32
CA SER A 199 -8.84 25.91 9.88
C SER A 199 -7.45 25.72 9.27
N PRO A 200 -7.08 26.46 8.20
CA PRO A 200 -5.77 26.35 7.58
C PRO A 200 -4.64 26.76 8.54
N VAL A 201 -3.64 25.91 8.65
CA VAL A 201 -2.40 26.22 9.37
C VAL A 201 -1.56 27.14 8.50
N PRO A 202 -1.19 28.36 8.97
CA PRO A 202 -0.36 29.28 8.19
C PRO A 202 0.97 28.65 7.83
N GLY A 203 1.34 28.64 6.54
CA GLY A 203 2.62 28.07 6.07
C GLY A 203 2.69 26.54 6.04
N GLY A 204 1.62 25.80 6.40
CA GLY A 204 1.57 24.34 6.33
C GLY A 204 0.91 23.84 5.05
N PHE A 205 1.57 22.93 4.32
CA PHE A 205 1.05 22.32 3.08
C PHE A 205 1.28 20.82 3.09
N ALA A 206 0.43 20.06 2.38
CA ALA A 206 0.61 18.63 2.16
C ALA A 206 0.45 18.26 0.68
N LEU A 207 1.34 17.39 0.18
CA LEU A 207 1.38 16.97 -1.22
C LEU A 207 1.42 15.45 -1.37
N GLY A 208 0.86 14.93 -2.45
CA GLY A 208 0.92 13.51 -2.82
C GLY A 208 0.09 12.60 -1.91
N ASP A 209 0.51 11.35 -1.77
CA ASP A 209 -0.24 10.27 -1.10
C ASP A 209 -0.50 10.50 0.40
N VAL A 210 0.17 11.46 1.01
CA VAL A 210 0.00 11.74 2.45
C VAL A 210 -1.36 12.38 2.74
N PHE A 211 -1.96 13.07 1.76
CA PHE A 211 -3.26 13.73 1.93
C PHE A 211 -4.33 13.24 0.94
N SER A 212 -3.92 12.64 -0.19
CA SER A 212 -4.83 12.26 -1.25
C SER A 212 -5.33 10.81 -1.12
N PRO A 213 -6.64 10.56 -1.25
CA PRO A 213 -7.19 9.21 -1.34
C PRO A 213 -6.84 8.51 -2.68
N PHE A 214 -6.47 9.27 -3.71
CA PHE A 214 -6.07 8.78 -5.03
C PHE A 214 -4.58 8.42 -5.04
N GLN A 215 -4.19 7.43 -4.24
CA GLN A 215 -2.79 6.97 -4.11
C GLN A 215 -2.32 6.27 -5.38
N LEU A 216 -2.12 7.05 -6.44
CA LEU A 216 -1.60 6.60 -7.73
C LEU A 216 -0.06 6.60 -7.67
N LYS A 217 0.54 5.50 -8.11
CA LYS A 217 1.99 5.40 -8.36
C LYS A 217 2.28 5.32 -9.83
#